data_7005372240030babd9783396c02bfed1
#
_entry.id   7005372240030babd9783396c02bfed1
#
_cell.length_a   1.000
_cell.length_b   1.000
_cell.length_c   1.000
_cell.angle_alpha   90.00
_cell.angle_beta   90.00
_cell.angle_gamma   90.00
#
_symmetry.space_group_name_H-M   'P 1'
#
loop_
_entity.id
_entity.type
_entity.pdbx_description
1 polymer ?
#
loop_
_entity_poly.entity_id
_entity_poly.type
_entity_poly.pdbx_seq_one_letter_code
_entity_poly.pdbx_strand_id
1 'polypeptide(L)'
;VKTFEQQYLDGLITQGEKYNKVVDVWSRCSDLVADEMMKGISTIRDGEPINSVWMMAHSGARGSAAQIKQLAGMRGLMAKPSGEIIETPIISSFKEGLNVLEYFNSTHGARKGLADTALKTANSGYLTRRLVDVAQDCIVNETDCGTSKGLTIRPVMNGSDVVETLYDRILGRVMAEDMVDLATGDVIVAAGEMVTEEHAERMEESGVDQAIIRSALLCEAQTGICGQCYGRDLARGTSVNIGEAVGVIAAQSIGEPGTQLTMRTFHVGGAAQRGAEQSNIEAAIGGKVKLEN
;
A
#
# COMPACT_ATOMS: atom_id res chain seq x y z
N VAL A 1 1.01 -34.46 -4.27
CA VAL A 1 0.05 -34.38 -5.38
C VAL A 1 -0.46 -35.76 -5.73
N LYS A 2 0.39 -36.72 -6.11
CA LYS A 2 -0.01 -38.10 -6.48
C LYS A 2 -0.96 -38.78 -5.48
N THR A 3 -0.75 -38.55 -4.19
CA THR A 3 -1.63 -39.07 -3.12
C THR A 3 -3.07 -38.53 -3.24
N PHE A 4 -3.22 -37.24 -3.54
CA PHE A 4 -4.53 -36.62 -3.73
C PHE A 4 -5.20 -37.04 -5.04
N GLU A 5 -4.40 -37.27 -6.10
CA GLU A 5 -4.92 -37.87 -7.34
C GLU A 5 -5.48 -39.25 -7.10
N GLN A 6 -4.77 -40.09 -6.31
CA GLN A 6 -5.24 -41.42 -5.96
C GLN A 6 -6.52 -41.35 -5.10
N GLN A 7 -6.56 -40.48 -4.09
CA GLN A 7 -7.77 -40.29 -3.26
C GLN A 7 -8.98 -39.85 -4.08
N TYR A 8 -8.76 -39.03 -5.11
CA TYR A 8 -9.82 -38.62 -6.04
C TYR A 8 -10.28 -39.80 -6.90
N LEU A 9 -9.36 -40.60 -7.42
CA LEU A 9 -9.69 -41.80 -8.21
C LEU A 9 -10.43 -42.86 -7.37
N ASP A 10 -10.09 -42.96 -6.10
CA ASP A 10 -10.75 -43.85 -5.12
C ASP A 10 -12.11 -43.31 -4.65
N GLY A 11 -12.51 -42.10 -5.12
CA GLY A 11 -13.78 -41.45 -4.75
C GLY A 11 -13.86 -40.91 -3.32
N LEU A 12 -12.71 -40.77 -2.63
CA LEU A 12 -12.62 -40.29 -1.24
C LEU A 12 -12.74 -38.77 -1.11
N ILE A 13 -12.37 -38.02 -2.16
CA ILE A 13 -12.43 -36.56 -2.19
C ILE A 13 -13.12 -36.07 -3.46
N THR A 14 -13.73 -34.90 -3.37
CA THR A 14 -14.33 -34.22 -4.52
C THR A 14 -13.28 -33.56 -5.42
N GLN A 15 -13.64 -33.21 -6.66
CA GLN A 15 -12.76 -32.49 -7.57
C GLN A 15 -12.33 -31.13 -7.01
N GLY A 16 -13.24 -30.41 -6.34
CA GLY A 16 -12.93 -29.12 -5.71
C GLY A 16 -11.96 -29.25 -4.54
N GLU A 17 -12.12 -30.29 -3.72
CA GLU A 17 -11.18 -30.58 -2.62
C GLU A 17 -9.80 -30.97 -3.14
N LYS A 18 -9.74 -31.81 -4.20
CA LYS A 18 -8.48 -32.15 -4.86
C LYS A 18 -7.79 -30.88 -5.32
N TYR A 19 -8.50 -30.02 -6.05
CA TYR A 19 -7.99 -28.74 -6.57
C TYR A 19 -7.39 -27.87 -5.43
N ASN A 20 -8.16 -27.64 -4.36
CA ASN A 20 -7.71 -26.83 -3.23
C ASN A 20 -6.48 -27.40 -2.56
N LYS A 21 -6.46 -28.73 -2.32
CA LYS A 21 -5.31 -29.41 -1.71
C LYS A 21 -4.05 -29.35 -2.58
N VAL A 22 -4.20 -29.49 -3.90
CA VAL A 22 -3.07 -29.40 -4.85
C VAL A 22 -2.50 -27.97 -4.90
N VAL A 23 -3.35 -26.98 -4.99
CA VAL A 23 -2.95 -25.56 -4.97
C VAL A 23 -2.24 -25.22 -3.66
N ASP A 24 -2.75 -25.69 -2.53
CA ASP A 24 -2.15 -25.45 -1.20
C ASP A 24 -0.75 -26.04 -1.07
N VAL A 25 -0.57 -27.28 -1.53
CA VAL A 25 0.76 -27.94 -1.50
C VAL A 25 1.77 -27.21 -2.37
N TRP A 26 1.36 -26.78 -3.57
CA TRP A 26 2.25 -26.06 -4.47
C TRP A 26 2.57 -24.65 -3.98
N SER A 27 1.60 -23.97 -3.34
CA SER A 27 1.85 -22.67 -2.69
C SER A 27 2.90 -22.80 -1.61
N ARG A 28 2.73 -23.75 -0.68
CA ARG A 28 3.71 -24.00 0.40
C ARG A 28 5.10 -24.39 -0.15
N CYS A 29 5.14 -25.23 -1.19
CA CYS A 29 6.40 -25.60 -1.83
C CYS A 29 7.10 -24.37 -2.42
N SER A 30 6.34 -23.50 -3.09
CA SER A 30 6.83 -22.26 -3.66
C SER A 30 7.39 -21.30 -2.61
N ASP A 31 6.77 -21.23 -1.44
CA ASP A 31 7.22 -20.40 -0.33
C ASP A 31 8.50 -20.95 0.31
N LEU A 32 8.57 -22.28 0.53
CA LEU A 32 9.79 -22.94 1.02
C LEU A 32 10.98 -22.72 0.05
N VAL A 33 10.76 -22.83 -1.25
CA VAL A 33 11.79 -22.54 -2.27
C VAL A 33 12.23 -21.07 -2.20
N ALA A 34 11.30 -20.15 -1.99
CA ALA A 34 11.62 -18.73 -1.84
C ALA A 34 12.48 -18.47 -0.61
N ASP A 35 12.12 -19.04 0.53
CA ASP A 35 12.85 -18.88 1.79
C ASP A 35 14.27 -19.44 1.70
N GLU A 36 14.41 -20.63 1.14
CA GLU A 36 15.72 -21.27 0.98
C GLU A 36 16.62 -20.52 -0.01
N MET A 37 16.04 -20.05 -1.12
CA MET A 37 16.72 -19.19 -2.07
C MET A 37 17.18 -17.88 -1.42
N MET A 38 16.30 -17.20 -0.67
CA MET A 38 16.63 -15.95 0.02
C MET A 38 17.72 -16.15 1.06
N LYS A 39 17.70 -17.25 1.83
CA LYS A 39 18.79 -17.62 2.74
C LYS A 39 20.10 -17.81 1.97
N GLY A 40 20.05 -18.53 0.85
CA GLY A 40 21.24 -18.79 0.03
C GLY A 40 21.91 -17.53 -0.51
N ILE A 41 21.11 -16.53 -0.97
CA ILE A 41 21.65 -15.27 -1.51
C ILE A 41 22.02 -14.25 -0.40
N SER A 42 21.45 -14.36 0.80
CA SER A 42 21.77 -13.50 1.94
C SER A 42 23.03 -13.94 2.69
N THR A 43 23.45 -15.20 2.54
CA THR A 43 24.60 -15.76 3.24
C THR A 43 25.88 -15.15 2.68
N ILE A 44 26.59 -14.42 3.52
CA ILE A 44 27.92 -13.86 3.20
C ILE A 44 28.96 -14.94 3.50
N ARG A 45 29.76 -15.31 2.51
CA ARG A 45 30.91 -16.21 2.69
C ARG A 45 32.16 -15.38 2.91
N ASP A 46 33.05 -15.88 3.79
CA ASP A 46 34.31 -15.18 4.07
C ASP A 46 35.12 -14.98 2.79
N GLY A 47 35.44 -13.70 2.50
CA GLY A 47 36.20 -13.31 1.30
C GLY A 47 35.39 -13.08 0.03
N GLU A 48 34.07 -13.33 0.03
CA GLU A 48 33.22 -13.01 -1.11
C GLU A 48 32.50 -11.66 -0.89
N PRO A 49 32.30 -10.87 -1.96
CA PRO A 49 31.49 -9.65 -1.85
C PRO A 49 30.02 -9.98 -1.62
N ILE A 50 29.31 -9.09 -0.95
CA ILE A 50 27.85 -9.21 -0.75
C ILE A 50 27.15 -9.34 -2.10
N ASN A 51 26.17 -10.25 -2.18
CA ASN A 51 25.39 -10.45 -3.40
C ASN A 51 24.62 -9.17 -3.76
N SER A 52 24.92 -8.58 -4.91
CA SER A 52 24.32 -7.32 -5.36
C SER A 52 22.81 -7.40 -5.57
N VAL A 53 22.28 -8.56 -5.98
CA VAL A 53 20.83 -8.76 -6.16
C VAL A 53 20.13 -8.76 -4.81
N TRP A 54 20.71 -9.42 -3.80
CA TRP A 54 20.18 -9.39 -2.44
C TRP A 54 20.23 -7.98 -1.87
N MET A 55 21.33 -7.26 -2.06
CA MET A 55 21.49 -5.88 -1.59
C MET A 55 20.39 -4.97 -2.16
N MET A 56 20.12 -5.04 -3.47
CA MET A 56 19.09 -4.22 -4.11
C MET A 56 17.69 -4.53 -3.60
N ALA A 57 17.37 -5.81 -3.42
CA ALA A 57 16.05 -6.23 -2.96
C ALA A 57 15.83 -5.94 -1.46
N HIS A 58 16.85 -6.19 -0.64
CA HIS A 58 16.80 -5.97 0.80
C HIS A 58 16.71 -4.48 1.16
N SER A 59 17.44 -3.62 0.44
CA SER A 59 17.38 -2.16 0.63
C SER A 59 16.09 -1.52 0.08
N GLY A 60 15.28 -2.28 -0.68
CA GLY A 60 14.10 -1.73 -1.34
C GLY A 60 14.40 -0.87 -2.57
N ALA A 61 15.66 -0.73 -3.00
CA ALA A 61 16.03 0.09 -4.15
C ALA A 61 15.40 -0.43 -5.46
N ARG A 62 15.41 -1.75 -5.65
CA ARG A 62 14.82 -2.37 -6.85
C ARG A 62 14.50 -3.85 -6.62
N GLY A 63 13.32 -4.27 -7.08
CA GLY A 63 12.90 -5.66 -7.00
C GLY A 63 12.28 -6.03 -5.66
N SER A 64 11.71 -7.22 -5.61
CA SER A 64 11.13 -7.83 -4.40
C SER A 64 11.54 -9.30 -4.34
N ALA A 65 11.41 -9.92 -3.16
CA ALA A 65 11.66 -11.35 -2.99
C ALA A 65 10.85 -12.21 -3.97
N ALA A 66 9.60 -11.83 -4.27
CA ALA A 66 8.74 -12.52 -5.23
C ALA A 66 9.30 -12.47 -6.66
N GLN A 67 9.90 -11.35 -7.06
CA GLN A 67 10.53 -11.23 -8.38
C GLN A 67 11.81 -12.05 -8.49
N ILE A 68 12.64 -12.04 -7.44
CA ILE A 68 13.86 -12.87 -7.40
C ILE A 68 13.51 -14.35 -7.42
N LYS A 69 12.46 -14.76 -6.68
CA LYS A 69 11.94 -16.13 -6.74
C LYS A 69 11.63 -16.59 -8.16
N GLN A 70 10.97 -15.75 -8.96
CA GLN A 70 10.67 -16.07 -10.34
C GLN A 70 11.92 -16.18 -11.24
N LEU A 71 12.96 -15.39 -10.94
CA LEU A 71 14.21 -15.38 -11.71
C LEU A 71 15.10 -16.58 -11.42
N ALA A 72 15.28 -16.95 -10.15
CA ALA A 72 16.29 -17.90 -9.70
C ALA A 72 15.74 -19.10 -8.94
N GLY A 73 14.50 -19.07 -8.50
CA GLY A 73 13.86 -20.16 -7.77
C GLY A 73 12.86 -20.92 -8.62
N MET A 74 11.58 -20.74 -8.35
CA MET A 74 10.47 -21.37 -9.07
C MET A 74 9.43 -20.30 -9.40
N ARG A 75 8.91 -20.30 -10.62
CA ARG A 75 7.89 -19.32 -11.01
C ARG A 75 6.57 -19.55 -10.27
N GLY A 76 6.16 -20.80 -10.07
CA GLY A 76 5.02 -21.18 -9.27
C GLY A 76 3.70 -21.24 -10.02
N LEU A 77 2.60 -21.09 -9.30
CA LEU A 77 1.24 -21.18 -9.82
C LEU A 77 0.88 -19.95 -10.66
N MET A 78 0.17 -20.19 -11.77
CA MET A 78 -0.30 -19.15 -12.67
C MET A 78 -1.83 -19.03 -12.62
N ALA A 79 -2.34 -17.82 -12.80
CA ALA A 79 -3.76 -17.57 -12.89
C ALA A 79 -4.22 -17.44 -14.35
N LYS A 80 -5.37 -18.03 -14.67
CA LYS A 80 -6.09 -17.79 -15.92
C LYS A 80 -6.63 -16.35 -15.97
N PRO A 81 -7.01 -15.82 -17.13
CA PRO A 81 -7.67 -14.52 -17.22
C PRO A 81 -8.95 -14.41 -16.37
N SER A 82 -9.64 -15.53 -16.13
CA SER A 82 -10.83 -15.62 -15.26
C SER A 82 -10.53 -15.39 -13.78
N GLY A 83 -9.26 -15.50 -13.36
CA GLY A 83 -8.82 -15.46 -11.95
C GLY A 83 -8.60 -16.85 -11.34
N GLU A 84 -9.08 -17.92 -11.99
CA GLU A 84 -8.86 -19.31 -11.54
C GLU A 84 -7.38 -19.69 -11.64
N ILE A 85 -6.85 -20.35 -10.63
CA ILE A 85 -5.46 -20.82 -10.59
C ILE A 85 -5.33 -22.10 -11.40
N ILE A 86 -4.29 -22.21 -12.20
CA ILE A 86 -3.95 -23.43 -12.96
C ILE A 86 -3.32 -24.42 -11.99
N GLU A 87 -3.86 -25.64 -11.89
CA GLU A 87 -3.36 -26.70 -10.98
C GLU A 87 -1.89 -27.05 -11.25
N THR A 88 -1.45 -26.98 -12.49
CA THR A 88 -0.07 -27.31 -12.89
C THR A 88 0.83 -26.09 -12.72
N PRO A 89 1.77 -26.10 -11.77
CA PRO A 89 2.67 -24.98 -11.55
C PRO A 89 3.76 -24.95 -12.63
N ILE A 90 4.39 -23.80 -12.77
CA ILE A 90 5.64 -23.65 -13.52
C ILE A 90 6.79 -23.90 -12.53
N ILE A 91 7.47 -25.02 -12.69
CA ILE A 91 8.58 -25.43 -11.81
C ILE A 91 9.85 -24.70 -12.17
N SER A 92 10.08 -24.47 -13.46
CA SER A 92 11.28 -23.80 -13.97
C SER A 92 11.36 -22.34 -13.57
N SER A 93 12.57 -21.83 -13.39
CA SER A 93 12.86 -20.41 -13.24
C SER A 93 13.14 -19.77 -14.61
N PHE A 94 13.13 -18.43 -14.67
CA PHE A 94 13.55 -17.74 -15.89
C PHE A 94 15.01 -17.98 -16.25
N LYS A 95 15.88 -18.22 -15.25
CA LYS A 95 17.30 -18.52 -15.47
C LYS A 95 17.48 -19.87 -16.16
N GLU A 96 16.69 -20.88 -15.80
CA GLU A 96 16.74 -22.21 -16.41
C GLU A 96 16.08 -22.24 -17.78
N GLY A 97 15.08 -21.39 -17.97
CA GLY A 97 14.24 -21.35 -19.16
C GLY A 97 12.99 -22.22 -19.00
N LEU A 98 11.88 -21.75 -19.57
CA LEU A 98 10.58 -22.42 -19.53
C LEU A 98 10.46 -23.42 -20.70
N ASN A 99 9.78 -24.54 -20.46
CA ASN A 99 9.39 -25.39 -21.56
C ASN A 99 8.18 -24.78 -22.33
N VAL A 100 7.83 -25.36 -23.47
CA VAL A 100 6.79 -24.82 -24.36
C VAL A 100 5.43 -24.71 -23.67
N LEU A 101 5.05 -25.72 -22.87
CA LEU A 101 3.76 -25.72 -22.15
C LEU A 101 3.76 -24.70 -21.01
N GLU A 102 4.85 -24.61 -20.27
CA GLU A 102 5.03 -23.62 -19.20
C GLU A 102 5.01 -22.19 -19.76
N TYR A 103 5.67 -21.98 -20.89
CA TYR A 103 5.63 -20.70 -21.58
C TYR A 103 4.20 -20.34 -21.99
N PHE A 104 3.46 -21.28 -22.58
CA PHE A 104 2.08 -21.06 -22.99
C PHE A 104 1.19 -20.70 -21.78
N ASN A 105 1.27 -21.44 -20.67
CA ASN A 105 0.54 -21.12 -19.45
C ASN A 105 0.88 -19.73 -18.91
N SER A 106 2.13 -19.34 -19.03
CA SER A 106 2.64 -18.01 -18.65
C SER A 106 2.03 -16.87 -19.48
N THR A 107 1.69 -17.12 -20.76
CA THR A 107 1.15 -16.07 -21.64
C THR A 107 -0.24 -15.60 -21.21
N HIS A 108 -1.03 -16.41 -20.51
CA HIS A 108 -2.33 -16.01 -19.97
C HIS A 108 -2.20 -14.86 -18.98
N GLY A 109 -1.26 -14.97 -18.03
CA GLY A 109 -0.98 -13.92 -17.06
C GLY A 109 -0.41 -12.64 -17.69
N ALA A 110 0.50 -12.82 -18.66
CA ALA A 110 1.09 -11.69 -19.40
C ALA A 110 0.01 -10.91 -20.18
N ARG A 111 -0.87 -11.60 -20.90
CA ARG A 111 -1.96 -10.98 -21.67
C ARG A 111 -2.94 -10.22 -20.75
N LYS A 112 -3.34 -10.85 -19.63
CA LYS A 112 -4.20 -10.19 -18.64
C LYS A 112 -3.52 -8.95 -18.07
N GLY A 113 -2.25 -9.04 -17.69
CA GLY A 113 -1.50 -7.91 -17.17
C GLY A 113 -1.42 -6.74 -18.14
N LEU A 114 -1.18 -6.99 -19.43
CA LEU A 114 -1.18 -5.96 -20.47
C LEU A 114 -2.54 -5.28 -20.62
N ALA A 115 -3.62 -6.06 -20.68
CA ALA A 115 -4.98 -5.54 -20.80
C ALA A 115 -5.38 -4.73 -19.54
N ASP A 116 -5.10 -5.26 -18.35
CA ASP A 116 -5.39 -4.59 -17.08
C ASP A 116 -4.61 -3.27 -16.95
N THR A 117 -3.36 -3.24 -17.38
CA THR A 117 -2.55 -2.00 -17.36
C THR A 117 -3.17 -0.93 -18.25
N ALA A 118 -3.56 -1.29 -19.47
CA ALA A 118 -4.17 -0.34 -20.40
C ALA A 118 -5.49 0.26 -19.85
N LEU A 119 -6.37 -0.59 -19.30
CA LEU A 119 -7.63 -0.16 -18.72
C LEU A 119 -7.48 0.66 -17.44
N LYS A 120 -6.60 0.24 -16.54
CA LYS A 120 -6.34 0.93 -15.27
C LYS A 120 -5.68 2.29 -15.50
N THR A 121 -4.81 2.42 -16.49
CA THR A 121 -4.19 3.71 -16.85
C THR A 121 -5.25 4.74 -17.24
N ALA A 122 -6.23 4.34 -18.05
CA ALA A 122 -7.34 5.21 -18.42
C ALA A 122 -8.18 5.62 -17.20
N ASN A 123 -8.49 4.67 -16.31
CA ASN A 123 -9.25 4.94 -15.09
C ASN A 123 -8.48 5.87 -14.13
N SER A 124 -7.17 5.69 -13.97
CA SER A 124 -6.34 6.58 -13.16
C SER A 124 -6.31 8.00 -13.70
N GLY A 125 -6.16 8.16 -15.02
CA GLY A 125 -6.21 9.49 -15.66
C GLY A 125 -7.57 10.17 -15.50
N TYR A 126 -8.66 9.42 -15.65
CA TYR A 126 -10.01 9.93 -15.43
C TYR A 126 -10.26 10.34 -13.96
N LEU A 127 -9.79 9.53 -13.01
CA LEU A 127 -9.85 9.86 -11.59
C LEU A 127 -9.11 11.17 -11.29
N THR A 128 -7.87 11.32 -11.80
CA THR A 128 -7.06 12.51 -11.60
C THR A 128 -7.77 13.76 -12.16
N ARG A 129 -8.34 13.66 -13.36
CA ARG A 129 -9.11 14.75 -13.96
C ARG A 129 -10.30 15.16 -13.08
N ARG A 130 -11.09 14.19 -12.61
CA ARG A 130 -12.23 14.48 -11.72
C ARG A 130 -11.81 15.10 -10.40
N LEU A 131 -10.68 14.67 -9.81
CA LEU A 131 -10.14 15.28 -8.61
C LEU A 131 -9.71 16.73 -8.86
N VAL A 132 -9.05 17.02 -9.99
CA VAL A 132 -8.68 18.38 -10.36
C VAL A 132 -9.93 19.25 -10.57
N ASP A 133 -10.93 18.77 -11.31
CA ASP A 133 -12.16 19.53 -11.58
C ASP A 133 -12.88 19.93 -10.28
N VAL A 134 -12.84 19.09 -9.22
CA VAL A 134 -13.45 19.39 -7.93
C VAL A 134 -12.57 20.27 -7.05
N ALA A 135 -11.25 20.06 -7.07
CA ALA A 135 -10.32 20.68 -6.12
C ALA A 135 -9.64 21.96 -6.68
N GLN A 136 -9.85 22.34 -7.92
CA GLN A 136 -9.17 23.48 -8.54
C GLN A 136 -9.41 24.82 -7.84
N ASP A 137 -10.56 24.98 -7.18
CA ASP A 137 -10.92 26.19 -6.46
C ASP A 137 -10.33 26.26 -5.04
N CYS A 138 -9.67 25.19 -4.59
CA CYS A 138 -8.95 25.15 -3.31
C CYS A 138 -7.59 25.85 -3.47
N ILE A 139 -7.60 27.17 -3.40
CA ILE A 139 -6.43 28.05 -3.48
C ILE A 139 -6.23 28.70 -2.12
N VAL A 140 -4.98 28.94 -1.73
CA VAL A 140 -4.67 29.71 -0.50
C VAL A 140 -4.89 31.20 -0.79
N ASN A 141 -5.98 31.76 -0.28
CA ASN A 141 -6.38 33.14 -0.56
C ASN A 141 -6.04 34.14 0.56
N GLU A 142 -5.92 33.65 1.80
CA GLU A 142 -5.64 34.49 2.96
C GLU A 142 -4.67 33.80 3.92
N THR A 143 -4.04 34.55 4.80
CA THR A 143 -3.08 34.01 5.77
C THR A 143 -3.78 33.27 6.89
N ASP A 144 -4.86 33.84 7.45
CA ASP A 144 -5.60 33.27 8.57
C ASP A 144 -7.09 33.59 8.48
N CYS A 145 -7.95 32.62 8.59
CA CYS A 145 -9.40 32.75 8.64
C CYS A 145 -9.95 33.06 10.05
N GLY A 146 -9.10 33.03 11.09
CA GLY A 146 -9.49 33.33 12.47
C GLY A 146 -10.34 32.26 13.14
N THR A 147 -10.45 31.04 12.59
CA THR A 147 -11.23 29.97 13.21
C THR A 147 -10.59 29.47 14.50
N SER A 148 -11.41 29.22 15.51
CA SER A 148 -11.03 28.54 16.76
C SER A 148 -11.24 27.02 16.70
N LYS A 149 -11.79 26.49 15.58
CA LYS A 149 -12.09 25.07 15.45
C LYS A 149 -10.82 24.30 15.13
N GLY A 150 -10.62 23.18 15.84
CA GLY A 150 -9.51 22.27 15.65
C GLY A 150 -9.96 20.84 15.42
N LEU A 151 -9.12 20.05 14.76
CA LEU A 151 -9.29 18.61 14.57
C LEU A 151 -8.39 17.87 15.55
N THR A 152 -8.98 17.01 16.37
CA THR A 152 -8.21 16.15 17.27
C THR A 152 -7.55 15.01 16.50
N ILE A 153 -6.25 14.95 16.53
CA ILE A 153 -5.43 13.89 15.91
C ILE A 153 -4.86 12.99 16.99
N ARG A 154 -4.87 11.69 16.71
CA ARG A 154 -4.27 10.62 17.54
C ARG A 154 -3.43 9.72 16.67
N PRO A 155 -2.48 8.93 17.21
CA PRO A 155 -1.77 7.92 16.45
C PRO A 155 -2.75 6.90 15.86
N VAL A 156 -2.43 6.36 14.70
CA VAL A 156 -3.22 5.28 14.08
C VAL A 156 -2.73 3.95 14.61
N MET A 157 -3.62 3.24 15.29
CA MET A 157 -3.34 1.93 15.87
C MET A 157 -4.02 0.82 15.06
N ASN A 158 -3.32 -0.30 14.87
CA ASN A 158 -3.90 -1.53 14.35
C ASN A 158 -3.72 -2.64 15.41
N GLY A 159 -4.73 -2.81 16.25
CA GLY A 159 -4.61 -3.63 17.46
C GLY A 159 -3.64 -3.00 18.46
N SER A 160 -2.52 -3.65 18.73
CA SER A 160 -1.46 -3.16 19.62
C SER A 160 -0.34 -2.40 18.89
N ASP A 161 -0.28 -2.49 17.57
CA ASP A 161 0.80 -1.91 16.77
C ASP A 161 0.46 -0.49 16.30
N VAL A 162 1.40 0.45 16.45
CA VAL A 162 1.31 1.80 15.92
C VAL A 162 1.63 1.77 14.44
N VAL A 163 0.65 2.08 13.58
CA VAL A 163 0.82 2.14 12.12
C VAL A 163 1.39 3.48 11.69
N GLU A 164 0.87 4.58 12.27
CA GLU A 164 1.38 5.94 12.08
C GLU A 164 1.49 6.62 13.43
N THR A 165 2.65 7.22 13.69
CA THR A 165 2.88 7.95 14.93
C THR A 165 2.13 9.28 14.94
N LEU A 166 1.89 9.84 16.13
CA LEU A 166 1.33 11.19 16.24
C LEU A 166 2.26 12.21 15.58
N TYR A 167 3.57 12.02 15.73
CA TYR A 167 4.62 12.82 15.13
C TYR A 167 4.42 13.00 13.61
N ASP A 168 4.31 11.89 12.86
CA ASP A 168 4.17 11.92 11.40
C ASP A 168 2.90 12.62 10.93
N ARG A 169 1.85 12.58 11.75
CA ARG A 169 0.53 13.15 11.43
C ARG A 169 0.42 14.65 11.68
N ILE A 170 1.18 15.18 12.64
CA ILE A 170 1.10 16.60 13.04
C ILE A 170 2.22 17.46 12.46
N LEU A 171 3.30 16.86 12.01
CA LEU A 171 4.44 17.58 11.45
C LEU A 171 4.01 18.54 10.32
N GLY A 172 4.40 19.81 10.45
CA GLY A 172 4.05 20.86 9.50
C GLY A 172 2.58 21.34 9.59
N ARG A 173 1.80 20.86 10.57
CA ARG A 173 0.46 21.41 10.85
C ARG A 173 0.55 22.57 11.83
N VAL A 174 -0.49 23.39 11.87
CA VAL A 174 -0.61 24.51 12.81
C VAL A 174 -1.50 24.08 13.97
N MET A 175 -1.07 24.39 15.19
CA MET A 175 -1.84 24.07 16.40
C MET A 175 -3.07 24.95 16.49
N ALA A 176 -4.21 24.35 16.88
CA ALA A 176 -5.44 25.09 17.18
C ALA A 176 -5.50 25.55 18.66
N GLU A 177 -4.89 24.76 19.54
CA GLU A 177 -4.79 25.01 20.98
C GLU A 177 -3.36 24.81 21.45
N ASP A 178 -3.00 25.40 22.59
CA ASP A 178 -1.69 25.23 23.20
C ASP A 178 -1.46 23.76 23.56
N MET A 179 -0.33 23.24 23.13
CA MET A 179 0.13 21.91 23.51
C MET A 179 1.02 22.00 24.73
N VAL A 180 0.59 21.36 25.81
CA VAL A 180 1.26 21.40 27.12
C VAL A 180 1.83 20.03 27.44
N ASP A 181 3.05 20.00 27.93
CA ASP A 181 3.66 18.81 28.50
C ASP A 181 2.92 18.39 29.78
N LEU A 182 2.43 17.17 29.82
CA LEU A 182 1.65 16.64 30.94
C LEU A 182 2.50 16.46 32.23
N ALA A 183 3.83 16.34 32.08
CA ALA A 183 4.74 16.11 33.20
C ALA A 183 5.24 17.44 33.83
N THR A 184 5.61 18.42 33.00
CA THR A 184 6.21 19.69 33.45
C THR A 184 5.23 20.84 33.50
N GLY A 185 4.14 20.77 32.74
CA GLY A 185 3.18 21.86 32.57
C GLY A 185 3.65 22.98 31.63
N ASP A 186 4.79 22.80 30.98
CA ASP A 186 5.32 23.78 30.03
C ASP A 186 4.63 23.68 28.67
N VAL A 187 4.46 24.81 27.98
CA VAL A 187 3.92 24.84 26.64
C VAL A 187 5.01 24.39 25.66
N ILE A 188 4.75 23.29 24.94
CA ILE A 188 5.62 22.76 23.90
C ILE A 188 5.48 23.55 22.61
N VAL A 189 4.22 23.77 22.18
CA VAL A 189 3.84 24.56 21.00
C VAL A 189 2.63 25.41 21.32
N ALA A 190 2.67 26.68 21.00
CA ALA A 190 1.55 27.60 21.23
C ALA A 190 0.50 27.48 20.13
N ALA A 191 -0.74 27.86 20.46
CA ALA A 191 -1.82 27.96 19.48
C ALA A 191 -1.45 28.95 18.34
N GLY A 192 -1.71 28.56 17.08
CA GLY A 192 -1.35 29.31 15.91
C GLY A 192 0.09 29.14 15.44
N GLU A 193 0.91 28.38 16.14
CA GLU A 193 2.27 28.05 15.73
C GLU A 193 2.32 26.76 14.92
N MET A 194 3.24 26.72 13.94
CA MET A 194 3.44 25.54 13.10
C MET A 194 4.37 24.54 13.80
N VAL A 195 3.97 23.30 13.83
CA VAL A 195 4.76 22.20 14.42
C VAL A 195 5.99 21.94 13.55
N THR A 196 7.17 22.15 14.11
CA THR A 196 8.47 21.82 13.52
C THR A 196 8.92 20.43 13.95
N GLU A 197 10.01 19.95 13.36
CA GLU A 197 10.65 18.69 13.74
C GLU A 197 11.04 18.69 15.23
N GLU A 198 11.63 19.78 15.74
CA GLU A 198 12.04 19.93 17.15
C GLU A 198 10.82 19.85 18.10
N HIS A 199 9.72 20.48 17.72
CA HIS A 199 8.48 20.44 18.52
C HIS A 199 7.90 19.03 18.58
N ALA A 200 7.90 18.33 17.46
CA ALA A 200 7.35 17.00 17.36
C ALA A 200 8.19 15.95 18.12
N GLU A 201 9.52 16.06 18.12
CA GLU A 201 10.42 15.24 18.95
C GLU A 201 10.14 15.46 20.46
N ARG A 202 9.98 16.70 20.90
CA ARG A 202 9.64 17.02 22.30
C ARG A 202 8.26 16.48 22.71
N MET A 203 7.30 16.46 21.79
CA MET A 203 5.98 15.85 22.03
C MET A 203 6.06 14.34 22.21
N GLU A 204 6.90 13.67 21.43
CA GLU A 204 7.12 12.22 21.55
C GLU A 204 7.79 11.87 22.88
N GLU A 205 8.79 12.65 23.31
CA GLU A 205 9.44 12.50 24.62
C GLU A 205 8.48 12.73 25.79
N SER A 206 7.55 13.68 25.65
CA SER A 206 6.54 14.02 26.68
C SER A 206 5.38 13.04 26.76
N GLY A 207 5.31 12.05 25.83
CA GLY A 207 4.27 11.01 25.82
C GLY A 207 2.86 11.52 25.55
N VAL A 208 2.71 12.57 24.76
CA VAL A 208 1.41 13.15 24.40
C VAL A 208 0.69 12.25 23.40
N ASP A 209 -0.54 11.83 23.73
CA ASP A 209 -1.33 10.90 22.92
C ASP A 209 -2.27 11.58 21.91
N GLN A 210 -2.48 12.89 22.01
CA GLN A 210 -3.40 13.62 21.13
C GLN A 210 -2.99 15.07 20.95
N ALA A 211 -3.27 15.61 19.76
CA ALA A 211 -3.03 17.00 19.41
C ALA A 211 -4.27 17.59 18.73
N ILE A 212 -4.58 18.87 19.00
CA ILE A 212 -5.65 19.59 18.34
C ILE A 212 -5.02 20.55 17.33
N ILE A 213 -5.16 20.21 16.04
CA ILE A 213 -4.54 20.96 14.94
C ILE A 213 -5.58 21.68 14.09
N ARG A 214 -5.17 22.73 13.42
CA ARG A 214 -5.97 23.37 12.37
C ARG A 214 -5.99 22.49 11.12
N SER A 215 -7.11 22.48 10.41
CA SER A 215 -7.29 21.66 9.22
C SER A 215 -8.02 22.44 8.13
N ALA A 216 -7.68 22.14 6.88
CA ALA A 216 -8.40 22.65 5.70
C ALA A 216 -9.89 22.27 5.71
N LEU A 217 -10.26 21.16 6.38
CA LEU A 217 -11.65 20.70 6.50
C LEU A 217 -12.51 21.59 7.41
N LEU A 218 -11.90 22.29 8.36
CA LEU A 218 -12.56 23.17 9.31
C LEU A 218 -12.29 24.66 9.05
N CYS A 219 -11.67 24.96 7.92
CA CYS A 219 -11.37 26.33 7.51
C CYS A 219 -12.67 27.11 7.26
N GLU A 220 -12.75 28.32 7.80
CA GLU A 220 -13.90 29.22 7.66
C GLU A 220 -13.68 30.34 6.64
N ALA A 221 -12.66 30.20 5.77
CA ALA A 221 -12.42 31.08 4.65
C ALA A 221 -13.64 31.08 3.69
N GLN A 222 -14.05 32.24 3.20
CA GLN A 222 -15.21 32.34 2.29
C GLN A 222 -14.94 31.70 0.93
N THR A 223 -13.70 31.77 0.47
CA THR A 223 -13.25 31.16 -0.81
C THR A 223 -11.89 30.55 -0.60
N GLY A 224 -11.69 29.33 -1.14
CA GLY A 224 -10.43 28.62 -1.00
C GLY A 224 -10.15 28.17 0.44
N ILE A 225 -8.90 28.27 0.86
CA ILE A 225 -8.45 27.95 2.23
C ILE A 225 -7.46 29.01 2.72
N CYS A 226 -7.24 29.10 4.02
CA CYS A 226 -6.21 29.97 4.58
C CYS A 226 -4.89 29.23 4.82
N GLY A 227 -3.77 29.96 4.84
CA GLY A 227 -2.43 29.42 5.04
C GLY A 227 -2.25 28.70 6.37
N GLN A 228 -2.84 29.23 7.44
CA GLN A 228 -2.79 28.63 8.77
C GLN A 228 -3.51 27.27 8.84
N CYS A 229 -4.67 27.12 8.19
CA CYS A 229 -5.39 25.85 8.13
C CYS A 229 -4.73 24.81 7.23
N TYR A 230 -3.96 25.23 6.24
CA TYR A 230 -3.17 24.33 5.39
C TYR A 230 -1.87 23.91 6.09
N GLY A 231 -1.11 24.89 6.59
CA GLY A 231 0.17 24.69 7.29
C GLY A 231 1.38 24.77 6.36
N ARG A 232 2.24 23.77 6.42
CA ARG A 232 3.54 23.73 5.73
C ARG A 232 3.43 23.40 4.25
N ASP A 233 4.12 24.13 3.40
CA ASP A 233 4.42 23.72 2.03
C ASP A 233 5.51 22.64 2.06
N LEU A 234 5.17 21.44 1.65
CA LEU A 234 6.07 20.29 1.66
C LEU A 234 7.26 20.42 0.71
N ALA A 235 7.13 21.24 -0.34
CA ALA A 235 8.22 21.45 -1.30
C ALA A 235 9.31 22.39 -0.75
N ARG A 236 8.89 23.42 0.02
CA ARG A 236 9.78 24.46 0.54
C ARG A 236 10.15 24.29 2.02
N GLY A 237 9.35 23.53 2.77
CA GLY A 237 9.53 23.35 4.20
C GLY A 237 9.08 24.54 5.06
N THR A 238 8.50 25.56 4.45
CA THR A 238 8.02 26.80 5.11
C THR A 238 6.49 26.87 5.06
N SER A 239 5.91 27.87 5.75
CA SER A 239 4.47 28.15 5.63
C SER A 239 4.09 28.38 4.17
N VAL A 240 2.91 27.90 3.78
CA VAL A 240 2.41 28.02 2.41
C VAL A 240 2.20 29.48 2.00
N ASN A 241 2.49 29.80 0.75
CA ASN A 241 2.29 31.15 0.21
C ASN A 241 0.85 31.36 -0.25
N ILE A 242 0.41 32.63 -0.18
CA ILE A 242 -0.86 33.04 -0.78
C ILE A 242 -0.79 32.86 -2.30
N GLY A 243 -1.88 32.34 -2.88
CA GLY A 243 -1.98 32.06 -4.31
C GLY A 243 -1.58 30.62 -4.70
N GLU A 244 -1.14 29.78 -3.76
CA GLU A 244 -0.79 28.39 -4.04
C GLU A 244 -2.05 27.56 -4.28
N ALA A 245 -2.10 26.84 -5.43
CA ALA A 245 -3.21 26.00 -5.83
C ALA A 245 -3.10 24.60 -5.19
N VAL A 246 -3.24 24.52 -3.88
CA VAL A 246 -3.02 23.31 -3.09
C VAL A 246 -3.98 22.16 -3.44
N GLY A 247 -5.20 22.47 -3.89
CA GLY A 247 -6.14 21.46 -4.35
C GLY A 247 -5.68 20.73 -5.61
N VAL A 248 -5.11 21.47 -6.57
CA VAL A 248 -4.54 20.87 -7.79
C VAL A 248 -3.31 20.01 -7.44
N ILE A 249 -2.45 20.50 -6.56
CA ILE A 249 -1.28 19.75 -6.07
C ILE A 249 -1.72 18.45 -5.42
N ALA A 250 -2.72 18.50 -4.56
CA ALA A 250 -3.28 17.30 -3.92
C ALA A 250 -3.85 16.31 -4.96
N ALA A 251 -4.63 16.78 -5.92
CA ALA A 251 -5.20 15.94 -6.96
C ALA A 251 -4.12 15.26 -7.83
N GLN A 252 -3.07 15.97 -8.18
CA GLN A 252 -1.93 15.43 -8.92
C GLN A 252 -1.12 14.43 -8.09
N SER A 253 -0.88 14.70 -6.81
CA SER A 253 -0.17 13.82 -5.89
C SER A 253 -0.93 12.51 -5.62
N ILE A 254 -2.27 12.52 -5.66
CA ILE A 254 -3.10 11.32 -5.56
C ILE A 254 -3.14 10.56 -6.90
N GLY A 255 -3.16 11.28 -8.01
CA GLY A 255 -3.31 10.70 -9.34
C GLY A 255 -2.04 10.08 -9.91
N GLU A 256 -0.89 10.66 -9.64
CA GLU A 256 0.40 10.17 -10.15
C GLU A 256 0.72 8.73 -9.70
N PRO A 257 0.65 8.36 -8.41
CA PRO A 257 0.89 6.98 -7.99
C PRO A 257 -0.12 5.99 -8.57
N GLY A 258 -1.35 6.41 -8.85
CA GLY A 258 -2.35 5.58 -9.49
C GLY A 258 -1.87 5.03 -10.84
N THR A 259 -1.22 5.85 -11.64
CA THR A 259 -0.63 5.44 -12.92
C THR A 259 0.57 4.50 -12.73
N GLN A 260 1.44 4.76 -11.74
CA GLN A 260 2.59 3.89 -11.43
C GLN A 260 2.17 2.53 -10.86
N LEU A 261 1.16 2.48 -9.99
CA LEU A 261 0.62 1.23 -9.44
C LEU A 261 0.06 0.31 -10.54
N THR A 262 -0.52 0.89 -11.60
CA THR A 262 -1.00 0.10 -12.75
C THR A 262 0.15 -0.54 -13.54
N MET A 263 1.29 0.13 -13.65
CA MET A 263 2.48 -0.42 -14.28
C MET A 263 3.15 -1.53 -13.43
N ARG A 264 3.12 -1.42 -12.09
CA ARG A 264 3.71 -2.43 -11.19
C ARG A 264 2.99 -3.78 -11.23
N THR A 265 1.68 -3.84 -11.45
CA THR A 265 0.94 -5.10 -11.59
C THR A 265 1.40 -5.93 -12.77
N PHE A 266 1.96 -5.34 -13.81
CA PHE A 266 2.55 -6.04 -14.96
C PHE A 266 3.82 -6.83 -14.61
N HIS A 267 4.63 -6.33 -13.67
CA HIS A 267 5.89 -6.98 -13.27
C HIS A 267 5.71 -8.26 -12.46
N VAL A 268 4.54 -8.50 -11.88
CA VAL A 268 4.24 -9.75 -11.14
C VAL A 268 3.92 -10.90 -12.11
N GLY A 269 3.68 -10.61 -13.38
CA GLY A 269 3.61 -11.58 -14.47
C GLY A 269 2.49 -12.62 -14.33
N GLY A 270 1.40 -12.30 -13.64
CA GLY A 270 0.27 -13.22 -13.45
C GLY A 270 0.52 -14.37 -12.48
N ALA A 271 1.62 -14.35 -11.72
CA ALA A 271 1.81 -15.30 -10.63
C ALA A 271 0.68 -15.16 -9.61
N ALA A 272 0.06 -16.27 -9.25
CA ALA A 272 -1.02 -16.27 -8.28
C ALA A 272 -0.46 -15.93 -6.90
N GLN A 273 -0.93 -14.82 -6.33
CA GLN A 273 -0.78 -14.56 -4.90
C GLN A 273 -2.05 -15.05 -4.20
N ARG A 274 -1.88 -15.74 -3.08
CA ARG A 274 -2.98 -16.16 -2.24
C ARG A 274 -3.66 -14.91 -1.67
N GLY A 275 -4.70 -14.42 -2.35
CA GLY A 275 -5.66 -13.52 -1.73
C GLY A 275 -6.38 -14.30 -0.65
N ALA A 276 -6.52 -13.75 0.55
CA ALA A 276 -7.41 -14.34 1.55
C ALA A 276 -8.78 -14.51 0.88
N GLU A 277 -9.22 -15.76 0.67
CA GLU A 277 -10.60 -16.01 0.26
C GLU A 277 -11.48 -15.38 1.34
N GLN A 278 -12.34 -14.47 0.93
CA GLN A 278 -13.35 -13.94 1.83
C GLN A 278 -14.21 -15.12 2.30
N SER A 279 -14.02 -15.52 3.54
CA SER A 279 -14.82 -16.57 4.18
C SER A 279 -16.20 -16.07 4.59
N ASN A 280 -16.49 -14.79 4.39
CA ASN A 280 -17.72 -14.11 4.73
C ASN A 280 -18.28 -13.35 3.51
N ILE A 281 -19.58 -13.32 3.42
CA ILE A 281 -20.32 -12.47 2.47
C ILE A 281 -20.93 -11.34 3.30
N GLU A 282 -20.52 -10.10 3.02
CA GLU A 282 -21.06 -8.92 3.68
C GLU A 282 -22.23 -8.35 2.86
N ALA A 283 -23.36 -8.16 3.52
CA ALA A 283 -24.50 -7.52 2.89
C ALA A 283 -24.31 -6.00 2.90
N ALA A 284 -24.48 -5.35 1.74
CA ALA A 284 -24.37 -3.89 1.61
C ALA A 284 -25.45 -3.11 2.39
N ILE A 285 -26.55 -3.76 2.76
CA ILE A 285 -27.68 -3.18 3.50
C ILE A 285 -28.10 -4.15 4.59
N GLY A 286 -28.44 -3.61 5.77
CA GLY A 286 -28.94 -4.41 6.89
C GLY A 286 -30.23 -5.17 6.50
N GLY A 287 -30.30 -6.45 6.81
CA GLY A 287 -31.44 -7.31 6.47
C GLY A 287 -31.48 -8.60 7.31
N LYS A 288 -32.51 -9.43 7.05
CA LYS A 288 -32.62 -10.76 7.67
C LYS A 288 -32.07 -11.81 6.69
N VAL A 289 -31.14 -12.61 7.14
CA VAL A 289 -30.60 -13.74 6.37
C VAL A 289 -31.59 -14.90 6.43
N LYS A 290 -31.93 -15.45 5.26
CA LYS A 290 -32.70 -16.70 5.13
C LYS A 290 -31.85 -17.70 4.36
N LEU A 291 -31.57 -18.83 4.96
CA LEU A 291 -30.89 -19.94 4.32
C LEU A 291 -31.95 -20.86 3.73
N GLU A 292 -31.92 -21.13 2.44
CA GLU A 292 -32.72 -22.15 1.76
C GLU A 292 -31.78 -23.32 1.41
N ASN A 293 -32.22 -24.53 1.78
CA ASN A 293 -31.50 -25.78 1.46
C ASN A 293 -31.71 -26.18 0.00
#